data_6fed89bedcb9b0dae07a57ef3bc3ab7d
#
_entry.id   6fed89bedcb9b0dae07a57ef3bc3ab7d
#
_cell.length_a   1.000
_cell.length_b   1.000
_cell.length_c   1.000
_cell.angle_alpha   90.00
_cell.angle_beta   90.00
_cell.angle_gamma   90.00
#
_symmetry.space_group_name_H-M   'P 1'
#
loop_
_entity.id
_entity.type
_entity.pdbx_description
1 polymer ?
#
loop_
_entity_poly.entity_id
_entity_poly.type
_entity_poly.pdbx_seq_one_letter_code
_entity_poly.pdbx_strand_id
1 'polypeptide(L)'
;MISARELNRSTLSRQLLLERAPLTVLDGVRHVVALQAQHPASPYVALWNRLSGFDPAALDALFTARSVVKATLMRITLHAVHIDDYPVFRAAMQPTLHAARLGTRFTAGGLTPADANALLPELLAFTHRPRTATDMRTWLAERAAGEGVPDAVRAADSTWWGLKGYAPLHHVPMGGPWSFGPRPSFVAAGPEAPATDPEAARGSLPSLIVRYLSGFGPASVADIAQFALVKRPAIREALRTLDDAVEEFQGPDGATLFDLPGASRPPAETPAPARLMAMWDSVLLAYADRSRVIPPAYRPLVIRRNGDVLPTLLVDGYVAGVWRQVDTGIEATAFHTLPDATWDRLSAEARSLTALLADRDPAVYGRYHHWWAGLPEAETRLL
;
A
#
# COMPACT_ATOMS: atom_id res chain seq x y z
N MET A 1 21.97 -18.02 -10.93
CA MET A 1 21.77 -16.55 -11.11
C MET A 1 20.42 -16.35 -11.71
N ILE A 2 19.58 -15.44 -11.18
CA ILE A 2 18.26 -15.11 -11.71
C ILE A 2 18.35 -13.82 -12.53
N SER A 3 17.72 -13.77 -13.71
CA SER A 3 17.70 -12.60 -14.58
C SER A 3 16.70 -11.54 -14.12
N ALA A 4 16.83 -10.30 -14.60
CA ALA A 4 15.88 -9.22 -14.32
C ALA A 4 14.45 -9.57 -14.79
N ARG A 5 14.34 -10.29 -15.93
CA ARG A 5 13.03 -10.67 -16.46
C ARG A 5 12.39 -11.81 -15.64
N GLU A 6 13.15 -12.76 -15.15
CA GLU A 6 12.66 -13.79 -14.21
C GLU A 6 12.22 -13.16 -12.88
N LEU A 7 12.93 -12.14 -12.37
CA LEU A 7 12.49 -11.38 -11.21
C LEU A 7 11.17 -10.65 -11.46
N ASN A 8 11.00 -10.05 -12.64
CA ASN A 8 9.72 -9.45 -13.03
C ASN A 8 8.61 -10.51 -13.02
N ARG A 9 8.83 -11.66 -13.66
CA ARG A 9 7.86 -12.77 -13.75
C ARG A 9 7.51 -13.34 -12.36
N SER A 10 8.50 -13.49 -11.48
CA SER A 10 8.28 -13.93 -10.09
C SER A 10 7.38 -12.96 -9.34
N THR A 11 7.63 -11.65 -9.46
CA THR A 11 6.77 -10.61 -8.86
C THR A 11 5.33 -10.69 -9.39
N LEU A 12 5.16 -10.75 -10.71
CA LEU A 12 3.83 -10.79 -11.32
C LEU A 12 3.06 -12.05 -10.95
N SER A 13 3.74 -13.21 -10.91
CA SER A 13 3.14 -14.49 -10.50
C SER A 13 2.62 -14.41 -9.07
N ARG A 14 3.45 -14.00 -8.11
CA ARG A 14 3.08 -13.90 -6.69
C ARG A 14 2.04 -12.83 -6.42
N GLN A 15 1.98 -11.82 -7.28
CA GLN A 15 0.97 -10.77 -7.21
C GLN A 15 -0.27 -11.07 -8.06
N LEU A 16 -0.43 -12.30 -8.58
CA LEU A 16 -1.57 -12.74 -9.38
C LEU A 16 -1.83 -11.86 -10.61
N LEU A 17 -0.76 -11.33 -11.21
CA LEU A 17 -0.83 -10.43 -12.37
C LEU A 17 -0.52 -11.12 -13.69
N LEU A 18 0.11 -12.33 -13.67
CA LEU A 18 0.23 -13.18 -14.85
C LEU A 18 -1.12 -13.79 -15.20
N GLU A 19 -1.86 -14.25 -14.20
CA GLU A 19 -3.19 -14.83 -14.35
C GLU A 19 -4.05 -14.41 -13.15
N ARG A 20 -5.32 -14.07 -13.40
CA ARG A 20 -6.28 -13.80 -12.32
C ARG A 20 -6.66 -15.10 -11.62
N ALA A 21 -6.51 -15.13 -10.31
CA ALA A 21 -6.77 -16.32 -9.51
C ALA A 21 -8.25 -16.45 -9.10
N PRO A 22 -8.80 -17.67 -9.06
CA PRO A 22 -10.16 -17.96 -8.55
C PRO A 22 -10.16 -18.05 -7.02
N LEU A 23 -9.64 -17.02 -6.34
CA LEU A 23 -9.61 -16.94 -4.88
C LEU A 23 -10.79 -16.13 -4.36
N THR A 24 -11.18 -16.38 -3.10
CA THR A 24 -12.06 -15.45 -2.39
C THR A 24 -11.38 -14.11 -2.24
N VAL A 25 -12.15 -13.03 -2.04
CA VAL A 25 -11.59 -11.69 -1.84
C VAL A 25 -10.69 -11.65 -0.60
N LEU A 26 -11.06 -12.37 0.47
CA LEU A 26 -10.28 -12.45 1.70
C LEU A 26 -8.93 -13.14 1.46
N ASP A 27 -8.95 -14.30 0.80
CA ASP A 27 -7.73 -15.04 0.46
C ASP A 27 -6.84 -14.23 -0.49
N GLY A 28 -7.44 -13.53 -1.45
CA GLY A 28 -6.74 -12.63 -2.37
C GLY A 28 -5.99 -11.51 -1.63
N VAL A 29 -6.64 -10.83 -0.67
CA VAL A 29 -5.99 -9.82 0.19
C VAL A 29 -4.83 -10.43 0.96
N ARG A 30 -5.03 -11.61 1.56
CA ARG A 30 -3.98 -12.30 2.31
C ARG A 30 -2.82 -12.69 1.40
N HIS A 31 -3.12 -13.23 0.21
CA HIS A 31 -2.12 -13.68 -0.76
C HIS A 31 -1.18 -12.55 -1.21
N VAL A 32 -1.74 -11.37 -1.55
CA VAL A 32 -0.94 -10.23 -2.02
C VAL A 32 -0.28 -9.43 -0.91
N VAL A 33 -0.42 -9.87 0.34
CA VAL A 33 0.21 -9.34 1.57
C VAL A 33 -0.37 -8.00 2.01
N ALA A 34 -0.33 -6.98 1.17
CA ALA A 34 -0.82 -5.65 1.52
C ALA A 34 -1.21 -4.86 0.25
N LEU A 35 -2.39 -4.30 0.28
CA LEU A 35 -2.88 -3.39 -0.75
C LEU A 35 -2.72 -1.96 -0.27
N GLN A 36 -2.03 -1.12 -1.03
CA GLN A 36 -1.97 0.29 -0.66
C GLN A 36 -3.34 0.94 -0.81
N ALA A 37 -3.81 1.61 0.25
CA ALA A 37 -5.16 2.15 0.38
C ALA A 37 -5.15 3.68 0.56
N GLN A 38 -4.18 4.36 -0.07
CA GLN A 38 -4.04 5.82 -0.01
C GLN A 38 -5.22 6.51 -0.69
N HIS A 39 -5.68 5.98 -1.81
CA HIS A 39 -6.98 6.30 -2.39
C HIS A 39 -7.96 5.15 -2.12
N PRO A 40 -9.22 5.43 -1.75
CA PRO A 40 -10.19 4.38 -1.40
C PRO A 40 -10.45 3.36 -2.51
N ALA A 41 -10.44 3.77 -3.79
CA ALA A 41 -10.64 2.88 -4.93
C ALA A 41 -9.46 1.92 -5.19
N SER A 42 -8.24 2.26 -4.75
CA SER A 42 -7.04 1.51 -5.13
C SER A 42 -7.06 0.04 -4.72
N PRO A 43 -7.51 -0.36 -3.52
CA PRO A 43 -7.65 -1.78 -3.18
C PRO A 43 -8.60 -2.55 -4.11
N TYR A 44 -9.69 -1.91 -4.54
CA TYR A 44 -10.69 -2.53 -5.44
C TYR A 44 -10.12 -2.77 -6.84
N VAL A 45 -9.54 -1.73 -7.44
CA VAL A 45 -8.89 -1.86 -8.77
C VAL A 45 -7.71 -2.83 -8.71
N ALA A 46 -6.95 -2.85 -7.60
CA ALA A 46 -5.85 -3.78 -7.42
C ALA A 46 -6.34 -5.24 -7.35
N LEU A 47 -7.43 -5.54 -6.62
CA LEU A 47 -8.00 -6.88 -6.54
C LEU A 47 -8.70 -7.29 -7.84
N TRP A 48 -9.38 -6.36 -8.51
CA TRP A 48 -9.94 -6.61 -9.84
C TRP A 48 -8.87 -7.08 -10.85
N ASN A 49 -7.66 -6.51 -10.80
CA ASN A 49 -6.54 -6.97 -11.64
C ASN A 49 -6.10 -8.41 -11.33
N ARG A 50 -6.37 -8.92 -10.13
CA ARG A 50 -5.77 -10.12 -9.55
C ARG A 50 -6.72 -11.31 -9.41
N LEU A 51 -8.03 -11.04 -9.27
CA LEU A 51 -9.02 -12.07 -9.00
C LEU A 51 -9.96 -12.26 -10.19
N SER A 52 -10.20 -13.50 -10.59
CA SER A 52 -11.27 -13.83 -11.53
C SER A 52 -12.62 -13.74 -10.81
N GLY A 53 -13.58 -13.01 -11.43
CA GLY A 53 -14.90 -12.83 -10.82
C GLY A 53 -14.89 -11.97 -9.55
N PHE A 54 -13.99 -10.97 -9.46
CA PHE A 54 -13.93 -10.06 -8.31
C PHE A 54 -15.27 -9.35 -8.08
N ASP A 55 -15.83 -9.58 -6.89
CA ASP A 55 -17.01 -8.84 -6.40
C ASP A 55 -16.59 -7.73 -5.42
N PRO A 56 -16.74 -6.46 -5.79
CA PRO A 56 -16.41 -5.35 -4.91
C PRO A 56 -17.28 -5.27 -3.65
N ALA A 57 -18.53 -5.80 -3.67
CA ALA A 57 -19.38 -5.85 -2.48
C ALA A 57 -18.83 -6.81 -1.42
N ALA A 58 -18.16 -7.89 -1.84
CA ALA A 58 -17.47 -8.77 -0.92
C ALA A 58 -16.34 -8.05 -0.17
N LEU A 59 -15.59 -7.14 -0.81
CA LEU A 59 -14.57 -6.34 -0.12
C LEU A 59 -15.20 -5.33 0.84
N ASP A 60 -16.34 -4.70 0.50
CA ASP A 60 -17.09 -3.82 1.42
C ASP A 60 -17.52 -4.58 2.69
N ALA A 61 -18.03 -5.80 2.52
CA ALA A 61 -18.43 -6.67 3.64
C ALA A 61 -17.23 -7.02 4.53
N LEU A 62 -16.07 -7.34 3.95
CA LEU A 62 -14.84 -7.66 4.68
C LEU A 62 -14.29 -6.47 5.46
N PHE A 63 -14.36 -5.24 4.92
CA PHE A 63 -14.02 -4.03 5.68
C PHE A 63 -15.01 -3.80 6.83
N THR A 64 -16.30 -4.00 6.61
CA THR A 64 -17.34 -3.83 7.63
C THR A 64 -17.17 -4.86 8.76
N ALA A 65 -16.89 -6.12 8.42
CA ALA A 65 -16.62 -7.20 9.37
C ALA A 65 -15.23 -7.08 10.03
N ARG A 66 -14.38 -6.18 9.54
CA ARG A 66 -12.97 -6.03 9.97
C ARG A 66 -12.12 -7.29 9.76
N SER A 67 -12.49 -8.16 8.85
CA SER A 67 -11.62 -9.25 8.36
C SER A 67 -10.50 -8.71 7.48
N VAL A 68 -10.75 -7.59 6.80
CA VAL A 68 -9.73 -6.74 6.16
C VAL A 68 -9.76 -5.39 6.86
N VAL A 69 -8.60 -4.90 7.26
CA VAL A 69 -8.48 -3.63 8.00
C VAL A 69 -7.62 -2.63 7.24
N LYS A 70 -8.03 -1.35 7.30
CA LYS A 70 -7.27 -0.24 6.73
C LYS A 70 -6.59 0.53 7.85
N ALA A 71 -5.26 0.61 7.80
CA ALA A 71 -4.44 1.26 8.84
C ALA A 71 -3.17 1.88 8.26
N THR A 72 -2.50 2.72 9.07
CA THR A 72 -1.15 3.20 8.76
C THR A 72 -0.15 2.08 9.05
N LEU A 73 0.55 1.60 8.03
CA LEU A 73 1.51 0.51 8.08
C LEU A 73 2.76 0.83 7.24
N MET A 74 3.17 -0.07 6.34
CA MET A 74 4.41 0.03 5.56
C MET A 74 4.58 1.40 4.92
N ARG A 75 5.82 1.89 4.85
CA ARG A 75 6.16 3.22 4.32
C ARG A 75 5.40 4.38 4.98
N ILE A 76 4.80 4.14 6.16
CA ILE A 76 3.98 5.13 6.90
C ILE A 76 2.79 5.63 6.07
N THR A 77 2.25 4.77 5.22
CA THR A 77 1.08 5.01 4.37
C THR A 77 -0.07 4.07 4.72
N LEU A 78 -1.26 4.37 4.18
CA LEU A 78 -2.45 3.56 4.43
C LEU A 78 -2.40 2.27 3.60
N HIS A 79 -2.63 1.15 4.28
CA HIS A 79 -2.74 -0.17 3.66
C HIS A 79 -4.01 -0.88 4.11
N ALA A 80 -4.59 -1.66 3.20
CA ALA A 80 -5.58 -2.68 3.51
C ALA A 80 -4.86 -4.03 3.61
N VAL A 81 -5.03 -4.71 4.75
CA VAL A 81 -4.37 -5.99 5.06
C VAL A 81 -5.36 -6.95 5.71
N HIS A 82 -5.06 -8.24 5.62
CA HIS A 82 -5.79 -9.25 6.38
C HIS A 82 -5.65 -9.00 7.89
N ILE A 83 -6.71 -9.24 8.65
CA ILE A 83 -6.72 -8.96 10.10
C ILE A 83 -5.61 -9.71 10.85
N ASP A 84 -5.32 -10.97 10.49
CA ASP A 84 -4.28 -11.78 11.14
C ASP A 84 -2.85 -11.27 10.86
N ASP A 85 -2.62 -10.60 9.73
CA ASP A 85 -1.32 -10.00 9.39
C ASP A 85 -1.09 -8.66 10.10
N TYR A 86 -2.18 -7.96 10.48
CA TYR A 86 -2.10 -6.62 11.06
C TYR A 86 -1.23 -6.54 12.33
N PRO A 87 -1.37 -7.43 13.34
CA PRO A 87 -0.58 -7.34 14.56
C PRO A 87 0.93 -7.44 14.31
N VAL A 88 1.33 -8.37 13.45
CA VAL A 88 2.74 -8.59 13.08
C VAL A 88 3.30 -7.36 12.36
N PHE A 89 2.59 -6.86 11.34
CA PHE A 89 3.05 -5.68 10.59
C PHE A 89 3.10 -4.45 11.48
N ARG A 90 2.10 -4.29 12.35
CA ARG A 90 2.02 -3.16 13.27
C ARG A 90 3.15 -3.16 14.30
N ALA A 91 3.44 -4.32 14.90
CA ALA A 91 4.54 -4.48 15.87
C ALA A 91 5.89 -4.21 15.21
N ALA A 92 6.19 -4.83 14.06
CA ALA A 92 7.43 -4.60 13.32
C ALA A 92 7.63 -3.13 12.91
N MET A 93 6.54 -2.42 12.61
CA MET A 93 6.56 -1.00 12.19
C MET A 93 6.59 -0.01 13.36
N GLN A 94 6.37 -0.44 14.60
CA GLN A 94 6.22 0.46 15.75
C GLN A 94 7.38 1.46 15.92
N PRO A 95 8.66 1.08 15.85
CA PRO A 95 9.76 2.04 15.97
C PRO A 95 9.78 3.07 14.84
N THR A 96 9.45 2.65 13.63
CA THR A 96 9.40 3.55 12.45
C THR A 96 8.24 4.54 12.58
N LEU A 97 7.07 4.08 13.00
CA LEU A 97 5.90 4.92 13.21
C LEU A 97 6.14 5.92 14.34
N HIS A 98 6.76 5.47 15.45
CA HIS A 98 7.17 6.34 16.55
C HIS A 98 8.09 7.46 16.04
N ALA A 99 9.21 7.12 15.40
CA ALA A 99 10.18 8.10 14.93
C ALA A 99 9.59 9.10 13.92
N ALA A 100 8.74 8.62 13.01
CA ALA A 100 8.19 9.46 11.95
C ALA A 100 6.98 10.31 12.38
N ARG A 101 6.21 9.86 13.36
CA ARG A 101 4.96 10.50 13.75
C ARG A 101 5.06 11.36 15.00
N LEU A 102 5.99 11.03 15.90
CA LEU A 102 6.21 11.76 17.14
C LEU A 102 7.45 12.67 17.12
N GLY A 103 7.95 12.99 15.92
CA GLY A 103 9.07 13.92 15.71
C GLY A 103 8.68 15.40 15.77
N THR A 104 9.49 16.25 15.16
CA THR A 104 9.41 17.74 15.25
C THR A 104 8.00 18.31 15.02
N ARG A 105 7.26 17.78 14.03
CA ARG A 105 5.90 18.28 13.77
C ARG A 105 4.93 18.00 14.94
N PHE A 106 5.09 16.85 15.59
CA PHE A 106 4.27 16.49 16.75
C PHE A 106 4.64 17.34 17.95
N THR A 107 5.95 17.47 18.23
CA THR A 107 6.44 18.24 19.38
C THR A 107 6.18 19.74 19.24
N ALA A 108 6.07 20.27 18.03
CA ALA A 108 5.61 21.65 17.79
C ALA A 108 4.16 21.89 18.25
N GLY A 109 3.37 20.85 18.49
CA GLY A 109 2.06 20.90 19.12
C GLY A 109 2.09 20.96 20.67
N GLY A 110 3.30 21.01 21.26
CA GLY A 110 3.49 21.14 22.71
C GLY A 110 3.56 19.82 23.49
N LEU A 111 3.41 18.67 22.83
CA LEU A 111 3.48 17.35 23.46
C LEU A 111 4.80 16.64 23.14
N THR A 112 5.30 15.85 24.07
CA THR A 112 6.45 14.97 23.91
C THR A 112 6.03 13.56 23.46
N PRO A 113 6.94 12.73 22.96
CA PRO A 113 6.67 11.30 22.72
C PRO A 113 6.22 10.54 23.98
N ALA A 114 6.69 10.95 25.18
CA ALA A 114 6.25 10.36 26.44
C ALA A 114 4.76 10.68 26.72
N ASP A 115 4.35 11.93 26.44
CA ASP A 115 2.93 12.33 26.57
C ASP A 115 2.05 11.55 25.56
N ALA A 116 2.54 11.30 24.34
CA ALA A 116 1.84 10.48 23.38
C ALA A 116 1.61 9.05 23.91
N ASN A 117 2.62 8.45 24.53
CA ASN A 117 2.50 7.13 25.13
C ASN A 117 1.53 7.12 26.35
N ALA A 118 1.57 8.16 27.17
CA ALA A 118 0.65 8.32 28.31
C ALA A 118 -0.82 8.48 27.86
N LEU A 119 -1.04 9.15 26.72
CA LEU A 119 -2.37 9.34 26.13
C LEU A 119 -2.95 8.09 25.45
N LEU A 120 -2.12 7.12 25.06
CA LEU A 120 -2.59 5.95 24.29
C LEU A 120 -3.71 5.17 24.97
N PRO A 121 -3.65 4.81 26.27
CA PRO A 121 -4.74 4.07 26.92
C PRO A 121 -6.08 4.81 26.87
N GLU A 122 -6.07 6.11 27.14
CA GLU A 122 -7.29 6.94 27.07
C GLU A 122 -7.81 7.10 25.65
N LEU A 123 -6.89 7.25 24.66
CA LEU A 123 -7.23 7.32 23.25
C LEU A 123 -7.89 6.02 22.77
N LEU A 124 -7.36 4.87 23.16
CA LEU A 124 -7.93 3.56 22.81
C LEU A 124 -9.30 3.37 23.49
N ALA A 125 -9.44 3.77 24.75
CA ALA A 125 -10.72 3.76 25.44
C ALA A 125 -11.74 4.69 24.77
N PHE A 126 -11.34 5.90 24.34
CA PHE A 126 -12.21 6.82 23.61
C PHE A 126 -12.64 6.26 22.24
N THR A 127 -11.74 5.56 21.57
CA THR A 127 -11.95 4.97 20.24
C THR A 127 -12.44 3.52 20.29
N HIS A 128 -12.90 2.99 21.44
CA HIS A 128 -13.54 1.66 21.50
C HIS A 128 -14.76 1.53 20.55
N ARG A 129 -15.35 2.66 20.17
CA ARG A 129 -16.40 2.82 19.15
C ARG A 129 -15.93 3.83 18.09
N PRO A 130 -16.51 3.82 16.89
CA PRO A 130 -16.12 4.72 15.81
C PRO A 130 -16.13 6.19 16.23
N ARG A 131 -15.06 6.92 15.90
CA ARG A 131 -14.90 8.36 16.13
C ARG A 131 -14.45 9.05 14.86
N THR A 132 -15.08 10.16 14.54
CA THR A 132 -14.66 10.98 13.38
C THR A 132 -13.37 11.73 13.69
N ALA A 133 -12.70 12.24 12.64
CA ALA A 133 -11.53 13.10 12.83
C ALA A 133 -11.87 14.38 13.62
N THR A 134 -13.11 14.85 13.53
CA THR A 134 -13.60 16.00 14.33
C THR A 134 -13.69 15.62 15.80
N ASP A 135 -14.31 14.48 16.14
CA ASP A 135 -14.40 14.00 17.53
C ASP A 135 -13.01 13.87 18.15
N MET A 136 -12.04 13.38 17.38
CA MET A 136 -10.64 13.21 17.82
C MET A 136 -9.98 14.54 18.14
N ARG A 137 -10.18 15.56 17.29
CA ARG A 137 -9.63 16.90 17.54
C ARG A 137 -10.28 17.56 18.77
N THR A 138 -11.60 17.47 18.91
CA THR A 138 -12.31 17.97 20.07
C THR A 138 -11.80 17.32 21.35
N TRP A 139 -11.72 15.98 21.36
CA TRP A 139 -11.18 15.22 22.49
C TRP A 139 -9.75 15.62 22.88
N LEU A 140 -8.87 15.88 21.89
CA LEU A 140 -7.50 16.35 22.12
C LEU A 140 -7.47 17.80 22.64
N ALA A 141 -8.31 18.68 22.07
CA ALA A 141 -8.37 20.09 22.50
C ALA A 141 -8.83 20.22 23.96
N GLU A 142 -9.81 19.43 24.39
CA GLU A 142 -10.27 19.38 25.79
C GLU A 142 -9.16 18.99 26.77
N ARG A 143 -8.22 18.14 26.35
CA ARG A 143 -7.08 17.70 27.17
C ARG A 143 -5.88 18.65 27.11
N ALA A 144 -5.73 19.37 25.99
CA ALA A 144 -4.69 20.39 25.84
C ALA A 144 -5.09 21.74 26.48
N ALA A 145 -6.32 21.93 26.86
CA ALA A 145 -6.85 23.15 27.50
C ALA A 145 -6.39 23.38 28.95
N GLY A 146 -5.38 22.62 29.44
CA GLY A 146 -4.65 22.96 30.65
C GLY A 146 -3.91 24.31 30.50
N GLU A 147 -3.76 25.05 31.60
CA GLU A 147 -3.25 26.44 31.68
C GLU A 147 -2.02 26.68 30.76
N GLY A 148 -2.15 27.57 29.78
CA GLY A 148 -1.05 28.22 29.10
C GLY A 148 -0.76 27.82 27.65
N VAL A 149 -1.66 27.14 26.93
CA VAL A 149 -1.49 26.84 25.49
C VAL A 149 -2.26 27.86 24.64
N PRO A 150 -1.59 28.87 24.02
CA PRO A 150 -2.26 29.96 23.30
C PRO A 150 -2.96 29.57 22.00
N ASP A 151 -2.81 28.34 21.50
CA ASP A 151 -3.39 27.88 20.23
C ASP A 151 -3.85 26.41 20.32
N ALA A 152 -4.76 26.10 21.23
CA ALA A 152 -5.29 24.75 21.46
C ALA A 152 -5.75 24.01 20.17
N VAL A 153 -6.29 24.74 19.18
CA VAL A 153 -6.77 24.16 17.92
C VAL A 153 -5.59 23.75 17.01
N ARG A 154 -4.54 24.57 16.88
CA ARG A 154 -3.35 24.22 16.08
C ARG A 154 -2.55 23.12 16.75
N ALA A 155 -2.43 23.15 18.06
CA ALA A 155 -1.83 22.09 18.86
C ALA A 155 -2.57 20.77 18.63
N ALA A 156 -3.90 20.78 18.70
CA ALA A 156 -4.73 19.59 18.46
C ALA A 156 -4.57 19.01 17.06
N ASP A 157 -4.46 19.83 16.01
CA ASP A 157 -4.24 19.35 14.63
C ASP A 157 -2.87 18.68 14.44
N SER A 158 -1.79 19.27 14.98
CA SER A 158 -0.45 18.70 14.93
C SER A 158 -0.35 17.41 15.73
N THR A 159 -0.94 17.40 16.93
CA THR A 159 -1.03 16.26 17.82
C THR A 159 -1.83 15.13 17.16
N TRP A 160 -3.01 15.43 16.61
CA TRP A 160 -3.84 14.44 15.91
C TRP A 160 -3.12 13.88 14.69
N TRP A 161 -2.43 14.71 13.91
CA TRP A 161 -1.63 14.23 12.77
C TRP A 161 -0.61 13.17 13.18
N GLY A 162 0.06 13.35 14.32
CA GLY A 162 0.99 12.36 14.88
C GLY A 162 0.25 11.11 15.37
N LEU A 163 -0.68 11.29 16.30
CA LEU A 163 -1.37 10.19 16.98
C LEU A 163 -2.14 9.28 16.02
N LYS A 164 -2.84 9.82 15.01
CA LYS A 164 -3.59 8.98 14.05
C LYS A 164 -2.73 8.00 13.25
N GLY A 165 -1.42 8.31 13.09
CA GLY A 165 -0.48 7.41 12.41
C GLY A 165 0.35 6.58 13.37
N TYR A 166 0.44 7.01 14.64
CA TYR A 166 1.17 6.33 15.70
C TYR A 166 0.30 5.34 16.49
N ALA A 167 -0.91 5.72 16.85
CA ALA A 167 -1.82 4.85 17.60
C ALA A 167 -2.32 3.67 16.73
N PRO A 168 -2.61 2.51 17.34
CA PRO A 168 -3.15 1.35 16.64
C PRO A 168 -4.64 1.56 16.35
N LEU A 169 -4.92 2.34 15.33
CA LEU A 169 -6.27 2.68 14.89
C LEU A 169 -6.56 2.07 13.52
N HIS A 170 -7.74 1.49 13.37
CA HIS A 170 -8.29 1.12 12.07
C HIS A 170 -9.20 2.24 11.55
N HIS A 171 -9.16 2.49 10.25
CA HIS A 171 -10.17 3.27 9.58
C HIS A 171 -11.48 2.49 9.53
N VAL A 172 -12.60 3.18 9.77
CA VAL A 172 -13.94 2.58 9.75
C VAL A 172 -14.59 2.89 8.40
N PRO A 173 -15.23 1.92 7.73
CA PRO A 173 -16.07 2.18 6.57
C PRO A 173 -17.21 3.14 6.95
N MET A 174 -17.39 4.18 6.11
CA MET A 174 -18.42 5.21 6.33
C MET A 174 -19.42 5.26 5.16
N GLY A 175 -19.45 4.19 4.34
CA GLY A 175 -20.23 4.14 3.12
C GLY A 175 -19.54 4.88 1.95
N GLY A 176 -20.29 5.06 0.86
CA GLY A 176 -19.78 5.62 -0.38
C GLY A 176 -19.24 4.52 -1.32
N PRO A 177 -18.81 4.92 -2.53
CA PRO A 177 -18.52 3.95 -3.59
C PRO A 177 -17.35 3.00 -3.27
N TRP A 178 -16.47 3.35 -2.33
CA TRP A 178 -15.25 2.60 -2.00
C TRP A 178 -15.09 2.38 -0.49
N SER A 179 -16.18 2.16 0.24
CA SER A 179 -16.24 2.00 1.70
C SER A 179 -15.71 3.18 2.52
N PHE A 180 -14.69 3.90 2.05
CA PHE A 180 -14.03 4.99 2.77
C PHE A 180 -14.22 6.32 2.04
N GLY A 181 -14.94 7.25 2.69
CA GLY A 181 -15.19 8.58 2.15
C GLY A 181 -14.13 9.62 2.57
N PRO A 182 -14.35 10.90 2.21
CA PRO A 182 -13.43 12.00 2.52
C PRO A 182 -13.39 12.36 4.01
N ARG A 183 -14.38 11.95 4.78
CA ARG A 183 -14.46 12.14 6.23
C ARG A 183 -14.08 10.85 6.96
N PRO A 184 -12.80 10.68 7.35
CA PRO A 184 -12.35 9.44 7.98
C PRO A 184 -12.92 9.31 9.40
N SER A 185 -13.27 8.08 9.76
CA SER A 185 -13.59 7.66 11.11
C SER A 185 -12.62 6.56 11.55
N PHE A 186 -12.42 6.43 12.86
CA PHE A 186 -11.39 5.57 13.44
C PHE A 186 -11.96 4.75 14.59
N VAL A 187 -11.43 3.54 14.76
CA VAL A 187 -11.72 2.67 15.90
C VAL A 187 -10.41 2.05 16.38
N ALA A 188 -10.28 1.80 17.67
CA ALA A 188 -9.14 1.08 18.23
C ALA A 188 -9.01 -0.31 17.57
N ALA A 189 -7.77 -0.70 17.24
CA ALA A 189 -7.48 -2.03 16.70
C ALA A 189 -7.66 -3.14 17.75
N GLY A 190 -7.48 -2.80 19.01
CA GLY A 190 -7.68 -3.64 20.18
C GLY A 190 -7.70 -2.80 21.45
N PRO A 191 -8.02 -3.39 22.61
CA PRO A 191 -8.11 -2.68 23.89
C PRO A 191 -6.73 -2.28 24.45
N GLU A 192 -5.67 -2.96 24.02
CA GLU A 192 -4.33 -2.76 24.53
C GLU A 192 -3.53 -1.78 23.66
N ALA A 193 -2.71 -0.96 24.32
CA ALA A 193 -1.71 -0.16 23.61
C ALA A 193 -0.70 -1.10 22.95
N PRO A 194 -0.22 -0.80 21.72
CA PRO A 194 0.82 -1.60 21.11
C PRO A 194 2.04 -1.57 22.00
N ALA A 195 2.73 -2.71 22.12
CA ALA A 195 4.03 -2.75 22.72
C ALA A 195 4.94 -1.74 22.01
N THR A 196 5.40 -0.72 22.72
CA THR A 196 6.40 0.23 22.24
C THR A 196 7.81 -0.33 22.40
N ASP A 197 7.92 -1.54 22.92
CA ASP A 197 9.16 -2.23 23.17
C ASP A 197 9.90 -2.56 21.85
N PRO A 198 11.15 -2.11 21.73
CA PRO A 198 12.00 -2.46 20.57
C PRO A 198 12.26 -3.97 20.42
N GLU A 199 12.15 -4.76 21.47
CA GLU A 199 12.32 -6.21 21.42
C GLU A 199 11.11 -6.88 20.73
N ALA A 200 9.90 -6.50 21.09
CA ALA A 200 8.69 -6.97 20.41
C ALA A 200 8.71 -6.63 18.91
N ALA A 201 9.20 -5.44 18.55
CA ALA A 201 9.36 -5.05 17.15
C ALA A 201 10.38 -5.92 16.42
N ARG A 202 11.54 -6.22 17.06
CA ARG A 202 12.56 -7.13 16.51
C ARG A 202 12.02 -8.55 16.36
N GLY A 203 11.30 -9.05 17.35
CA GLY A 203 10.66 -10.37 17.32
C GLY A 203 9.62 -10.55 16.19
N SER A 204 8.99 -9.47 15.76
CA SER A 204 7.99 -9.49 14.68
C SER A 204 8.61 -9.36 13.28
N LEU A 205 9.87 -8.92 13.14
CA LEU A 205 10.52 -8.72 11.84
C LEU A 205 10.66 -10.00 11.01
N PRO A 206 11.06 -11.15 11.55
CA PRO A 206 11.13 -12.39 10.77
C PRO A 206 9.80 -12.73 10.10
N SER A 207 8.69 -12.65 10.82
CA SER A 207 7.35 -12.91 10.26
C SER A 207 6.96 -11.90 9.19
N LEU A 208 7.27 -10.61 9.37
CA LEU A 208 7.06 -9.59 8.33
C LEU A 208 7.89 -9.92 7.08
N ILE A 209 9.15 -10.33 7.22
CA ILE A 209 10.02 -10.69 6.10
C ILE A 209 9.45 -11.88 5.33
N VAL A 210 9.05 -12.94 6.02
CA VAL A 210 8.43 -14.12 5.39
C VAL A 210 7.17 -13.71 4.62
N ARG A 211 6.30 -12.89 5.21
CA ARG A 211 5.11 -12.37 4.53
C ARG A 211 5.47 -11.49 3.33
N TYR A 212 6.47 -10.62 3.45
CA TYR A 212 6.94 -9.83 2.32
C TYR A 212 7.49 -10.73 1.20
N LEU A 213 8.34 -11.69 1.50
CA LEU A 213 8.92 -12.60 0.51
C LEU A 213 7.84 -13.45 -0.18
N SER A 214 6.79 -13.86 0.52
CA SER A 214 5.70 -14.63 -0.10
C SER A 214 4.99 -13.86 -1.22
N GLY A 215 4.85 -12.54 -1.11
CA GLY A 215 4.18 -11.72 -2.11
C GLY A 215 5.10 -10.95 -3.06
N PHE A 216 6.35 -10.71 -2.67
CA PHE A 216 7.27 -9.81 -3.39
C PHE A 216 8.67 -10.38 -3.59
N GLY A 217 8.96 -11.63 -3.14
CA GLY A 217 10.24 -12.26 -3.37
C GLY A 217 10.46 -12.66 -4.85
N PRO A 218 11.71 -12.99 -5.23
CA PRO A 218 12.97 -12.81 -4.49
C PRO A 218 13.30 -11.33 -4.28
N ALA A 219 13.92 -10.97 -3.16
CA ALA A 219 14.19 -9.57 -2.83
C ALA A 219 15.49 -9.36 -2.07
N SER A 220 16.10 -8.20 -2.23
CA SER A 220 17.30 -7.80 -1.50
C SER A 220 16.97 -7.25 -0.11
N VAL A 221 17.99 -7.16 0.76
CA VAL A 221 17.90 -6.44 2.03
C VAL A 221 17.42 -4.99 1.82
N ALA A 222 17.80 -4.36 0.71
CA ALA A 222 17.39 -3.00 0.40
C ALA A 222 15.90 -2.91 0.07
N ASP A 223 15.35 -3.90 -0.64
CA ASP A 223 13.93 -3.96 -0.99
C ASP A 223 13.06 -4.15 0.26
N ILE A 224 13.42 -5.13 1.11
CA ILE A 224 12.73 -5.39 2.38
C ILE A 224 12.76 -4.14 3.27
N ALA A 225 13.94 -3.52 3.40
CA ALA A 225 14.12 -2.30 4.19
C ALA A 225 13.30 -1.13 3.65
N GLN A 226 13.21 -0.97 2.32
CA GLN A 226 12.39 0.06 1.67
C GLN A 226 10.89 -0.20 1.87
N PHE A 227 10.45 -1.45 1.74
CA PHE A 227 9.05 -1.82 1.94
C PHE A 227 8.57 -1.52 3.36
N ALA A 228 9.36 -1.93 4.35
CA ALA A 228 9.02 -1.78 5.75
C ALA A 228 9.46 -0.45 6.38
N LEU A 229 10.31 0.36 5.70
CA LEU A 229 11.04 1.50 6.28
C LEU A 229 11.77 1.13 7.59
N VAL A 230 12.35 -0.05 7.62
CA VAL A 230 13.18 -0.55 8.73
C VAL A 230 14.65 -0.47 8.32
N LYS A 231 15.53 -0.19 9.27
CA LYS A 231 16.97 -0.07 9.00
C LYS A 231 17.55 -1.41 8.51
N ARG A 232 18.39 -1.37 7.47
CA ARG A 232 19.04 -2.55 6.87
C ARG A 232 19.76 -3.48 7.86
N PRO A 233 20.46 -2.97 8.91
CA PRO A 233 21.06 -3.87 9.92
C PRO A 233 20.03 -4.77 10.62
N ALA A 234 18.86 -4.24 10.99
CA ALA A 234 17.82 -5.02 11.64
C ALA A 234 17.21 -6.07 10.67
N ILE A 235 17.07 -5.75 9.37
CA ILE A 235 16.64 -6.72 8.35
C ILE A 235 17.68 -7.85 8.21
N ARG A 236 19.00 -7.53 8.16
CA ARG A 236 20.04 -8.56 8.08
C ARG A 236 20.06 -9.47 9.31
N GLU A 237 19.81 -8.90 10.48
CA GLU A 237 19.73 -9.68 11.73
C GLU A 237 18.52 -10.61 11.70
N ALA A 238 17.35 -10.11 11.32
CA ALA A 238 16.14 -10.92 11.20
C ALA A 238 16.27 -12.03 10.15
N LEU A 239 16.91 -11.74 8.99
CA LEU A 239 17.20 -12.78 7.98
C LEU A 239 18.12 -13.89 8.52
N ARG A 240 19.14 -13.56 9.35
CA ARG A 240 19.98 -14.57 9.99
C ARG A 240 19.21 -15.46 10.97
N THR A 241 18.16 -14.95 11.61
CA THR A 241 17.31 -15.76 12.50
C THR A 241 16.31 -16.65 11.76
N LEU A 242 16.08 -16.38 10.46
CA LEU A 242 15.21 -17.21 9.63
C LEU A 242 15.89 -18.48 9.11
N ASP A 243 17.23 -18.49 9.09
CA ASP A 243 18.04 -19.66 8.71
C ASP A 243 17.49 -20.39 7.48
N ASP A 244 17.18 -21.69 7.58
CA ASP A 244 16.64 -22.51 6.48
C ASP A 244 15.25 -22.11 6.00
N ALA A 245 14.57 -21.18 6.68
CA ALA A 245 13.28 -20.64 6.23
C ALA A 245 13.40 -19.69 5.04
N VAL A 246 14.61 -19.28 4.67
CA VAL A 246 14.91 -18.46 3.49
C VAL A 246 16.12 -19.02 2.76
N GLU A 247 16.12 -18.88 1.43
CA GLU A 247 17.26 -19.26 0.59
C GLU A 247 17.87 -18.02 -0.08
N GLU A 248 19.18 -18.07 -0.36
CA GLU A 248 19.90 -16.99 -1.01
C GLU A 248 20.16 -17.29 -2.48
N PHE A 249 20.06 -16.24 -3.32
CA PHE A 249 20.36 -16.29 -4.74
C PHE A 249 21.25 -15.14 -5.18
N GLN A 250 21.91 -15.33 -6.31
CA GLN A 250 22.54 -14.24 -7.04
C GLN A 250 21.54 -13.65 -8.03
N GLY A 251 21.20 -12.40 -7.80
CA GLY A 251 20.36 -11.59 -8.70
C GLY A 251 21.15 -11.00 -9.87
N PRO A 252 20.50 -10.16 -10.70
CA PRO A 252 21.19 -9.34 -11.67
C PRO A 252 22.27 -8.49 -10.99
N ASP A 253 23.35 -8.21 -11.68
CA ASP A 253 24.47 -7.39 -11.20
C ASP A 253 25.14 -7.90 -9.91
N GLY A 254 25.00 -9.20 -9.62
CA GLY A 254 25.61 -9.85 -8.43
C GLY A 254 24.95 -9.50 -7.09
N ALA A 255 23.76 -8.87 -7.10
CA ALA A 255 23.05 -8.58 -5.87
C ALA A 255 22.58 -9.87 -5.16
N THR A 256 22.80 -9.95 -3.85
CA THR A 256 22.22 -11.03 -3.03
C THR A 256 20.72 -10.81 -2.84
N LEU A 257 19.93 -11.81 -3.20
CA LEU A 257 18.49 -11.86 -3.05
C LEU A 257 18.10 -12.99 -2.10
N PHE A 258 17.04 -12.79 -1.36
CA PHE A 258 16.42 -13.74 -0.45
C PHE A 258 15.05 -14.16 -0.97
N ASP A 259 14.70 -15.41 -0.75
CA ASP A 259 13.41 -15.97 -1.12
C ASP A 259 12.96 -17.08 -0.18
N LEU A 260 11.71 -17.47 -0.29
CA LEU A 260 11.19 -18.64 0.41
C LEU A 260 11.51 -19.91 -0.41
N PRO A 261 11.93 -21.01 0.27
CA PRO A 261 12.17 -22.29 -0.40
C PRO A 261 10.94 -22.76 -1.20
N GLY A 262 11.18 -23.21 -2.43
CA GLY A 262 10.13 -23.72 -3.32
C GLY A 262 9.13 -22.69 -3.85
N ALA A 263 9.36 -21.41 -3.61
CA ALA A 263 8.46 -20.35 -4.12
C ALA A 263 8.53 -20.23 -5.65
N SER A 264 7.40 -19.90 -6.27
CA SER A 264 7.26 -19.84 -7.73
C SER A 264 8.19 -18.80 -8.36
N ARG A 265 8.95 -19.23 -9.37
CA ARG A 265 9.85 -18.42 -10.21
C ARG A 265 9.65 -18.80 -11.66
N PRO A 266 8.63 -18.24 -12.34
CA PRO A 266 8.37 -18.53 -13.75
C PRO A 266 9.55 -18.13 -14.64
N PRO A 267 9.78 -18.87 -15.76
CA PRO A 267 10.80 -18.51 -16.73
C PRO A 267 10.61 -17.11 -17.32
N ALA A 268 11.72 -16.53 -17.82
CA ALA A 268 11.73 -15.20 -18.43
C ALA A 268 10.72 -15.05 -19.59
N GLU A 269 10.50 -16.12 -20.35
CA GLU A 269 9.63 -16.19 -21.51
C GLU A 269 8.15 -16.28 -21.19
N THR A 270 7.79 -16.50 -19.92
CA THR A 270 6.39 -16.55 -19.47
C THR A 270 5.64 -15.29 -19.93
N PRO A 271 4.55 -15.42 -20.71
CA PRO A 271 3.80 -14.25 -21.16
C PRO A 271 3.20 -13.48 -19.99
N ALA A 272 3.24 -12.15 -20.10
CA ALA A 272 2.57 -11.26 -19.15
C ALA A 272 1.48 -10.45 -19.87
N PRO A 273 0.21 -10.56 -19.44
CA PRO A 273 -0.89 -9.87 -20.09
C PRO A 273 -0.83 -8.35 -19.84
N ALA A 274 -1.49 -7.59 -20.71
CA ALA A 274 -1.73 -6.17 -20.46
C ALA A 274 -2.63 -5.96 -19.23
N ARG A 275 -2.36 -4.93 -18.41
CA ARG A 275 -3.14 -4.59 -17.21
C ARG A 275 -3.30 -3.08 -17.05
N LEU A 276 -4.43 -2.66 -16.50
CA LEU A 276 -4.70 -1.29 -16.07
C LEU A 276 -4.55 -1.22 -14.54
N MET A 277 -3.38 -0.81 -14.06
CA MET A 277 -3.03 -0.87 -12.64
C MET A 277 -3.65 0.26 -11.84
N ALA A 278 -3.95 -0.02 -10.57
CA ALA A 278 -4.43 0.99 -9.63
C ALA A 278 -3.39 2.08 -9.37
N MET A 279 -3.83 3.29 -8.97
CA MET A 279 -2.93 4.24 -8.31
C MET A 279 -2.31 3.61 -7.07
N TRP A 280 -1.03 3.86 -6.84
CA TRP A 280 -0.25 3.28 -5.72
C TRP A 280 -0.31 1.76 -5.65
N ASP A 281 -0.46 1.04 -6.76
CA ASP A 281 -0.38 -0.43 -6.68
C ASP A 281 0.93 -0.86 -6.02
N SER A 282 0.84 -1.84 -5.11
CA SER A 282 1.96 -2.25 -4.26
C SER A 282 3.16 -2.73 -5.07
N VAL A 283 2.98 -3.32 -6.25
CA VAL A 283 4.10 -3.78 -7.11
C VAL A 283 4.98 -2.64 -7.60
N LEU A 284 4.43 -1.42 -7.74
CA LEU A 284 5.18 -0.23 -8.15
C LEU A 284 6.04 0.35 -7.02
N LEU A 285 5.82 -0.07 -5.77
CA LEU A 285 6.37 0.56 -4.57
C LEU A 285 7.11 -0.41 -3.64
N ALA A 286 7.01 -1.72 -3.87
CA ALA A 286 7.51 -2.74 -2.95
C ALA A 286 9.04 -2.85 -2.91
N TYR A 287 9.76 -2.25 -3.86
CA TYR A 287 11.20 -2.42 -4.05
C TYR A 287 11.97 -1.10 -3.92
N ALA A 288 13.23 -1.19 -3.50
CA ALA A 288 14.18 -0.08 -3.55
C ALA A 288 14.57 0.21 -5.01
N ASP A 289 14.95 -0.85 -5.74
CA ASP A 289 15.09 -0.79 -7.20
C ASP A 289 13.76 -1.17 -7.88
N ARG A 290 13.12 -0.19 -8.46
CA ARG A 290 11.83 -0.34 -9.13
C ARG A 290 11.94 -0.71 -10.61
N SER A 291 13.16 -0.84 -11.14
CA SER A 291 13.42 -1.23 -12.55
C SER A 291 12.80 -2.59 -12.89
N ARG A 292 12.59 -3.41 -11.88
CA ARG A 292 11.86 -4.68 -11.96
C ARG A 292 10.50 -4.57 -12.65
N VAL A 293 9.77 -3.45 -12.46
CA VAL A 293 8.44 -3.21 -13.03
C VAL A 293 8.38 -1.86 -13.77
N ILE A 294 9.13 -0.86 -13.31
CA ILE A 294 9.10 0.49 -13.88
C ILE A 294 10.43 0.75 -14.59
N PRO A 295 10.47 0.82 -15.92
CA PRO A 295 11.67 1.24 -16.64
C PRO A 295 12.23 2.55 -16.06
N PRO A 296 13.54 2.68 -15.82
CA PRO A 296 14.11 3.84 -15.13
C PRO A 296 13.72 5.19 -15.73
N ALA A 297 13.61 5.27 -17.06
CA ALA A 297 13.19 6.47 -17.79
C ALA A 297 11.74 6.90 -17.45
N TYR A 298 10.87 5.96 -17.10
CA TYR A 298 9.45 6.22 -16.81
C TYR A 298 9.15 6.46 -15.33
N ARG A 299 10.11 6.17 -14.45
CA ARG A 299 9.92 6.36 -13.00
C ARG A 299 9.48 7.79 -12.61
N PRO A 300 10.13 8.89 -13.10
CA PRO A 300 9.69 10.25 -12.76
C PRO A 300 8.34 10.64 -13.36
N LEU A 301 7.89 9.94 -14.41
CA LEU A 301 6.58 10.14 -15.03
C LEU A 301 5.46 9.52 -14.19
N VAL A 302 5.72 8.39 -13.56
CA VAL A 302 4.74 7.61 -12.78
C VAL A 302 4.74 8.00 -11.30
N ILE A 303 5.93 8.15 -10.69
CA ILE A 303 6.09 8.49 -9.27
C ILE A 303 6.43 9.96 -9.16
N ARG A 304 5.47 10.74 -8.68
CA ARG A 304 5.59 12.19 -8.58
C ARG A 304 6.32 12.61 -7.31
N ARG A 305 6.86 13.85 -7.29
CA ARG A 305 7.68 14.37 -6.17
C ARG A 305 6.93 14.44 -4.83
N ASN A 306 5.61 14.63 -4.87
CA ASN A 306 4.76 14.67 -3.69
C ASN A 306 4.35 13.27 -3.17
N GLY A 307 4.81 12.18 -3.84
CA GLY A 307 4.49 10.80 -3.49
C GLY A 307 3.25 10.23 -4.20
N ASP A 308 2.60 10.98 -5.10
CA ASP A 308 1.55 10.41 -5.94
C ASP A 308 2.16 9.37 -6.89
N VAL A 309 1.44 8.27 -7.10
CA VAL A 309 1.80 7.20 -8.04
C VAL A 309 0.63 7.00 -8.98
N LEU A 310 0.84 7.35 -10.24
CA LEU A 310 -0.24 7.36 -11.23
C LEU A 310 -0.72 5.93 -11.56
N PRO A 311 -1.98 5.77 -12.00
CA PRO A 311 -2.48 4.50 -12.49
C PRO A 311 -1.80 4.17 -13.82
N THR A 312 -1.19 2.98 -13.93
CA THR A 312 -0.28 2.64 -15.02
C THR A 312 -0.86 1.62 -15.98
N LEU A 313 -0.38 1.69 -17.24
CA LEU A 313 -0.48 0.59 -18.20
C LEU A 313 0.70 -0.35 -17.95
N LEU A 314 0.43 -1.62 -17.68
CA LEU A 314 1.43 -2.68 -17.72
C LEU A 314 1.33 -3.41 -19.07
N VAL A 315 2.45 -3.51 -19.77
CA VAL A 315 2.58 -4.26 -21.01
C VAL A 315 3.79 -5.18 -20.89
N ASP A 316 3.59 -6.47 -21.14
CA ASP A 316 4.62 -7.49 -20.91
C ASP A 316 5.30 -7.38 -19.53
N GLY A 317 4.51 -7.01 -18.52
CA GLY A 317 4.96 -6.91 -17.13
C GLY A 317 5.67 -5.62 -16.75
N TYR A 318 5.86 -4.68 -17.67
CA TYR A 318 6.52 -3.40 -17.42
C TYR A 318 5.58 -2.23 -17.65
N VAL A 319 5.82 -1.14 -16.92
CA VAL A 319 5.08 0.12 -17.13
C VAL A 319 5.40 0.64 -18.53
N ALA A 320 4.35 0.87 -19.32
CA ALA A 320 4.42 1.40 -20.69
C ALA A 320 3.67 2.74 -20.84
N GLY A 321 2.93 3.17 -19.81
CA GLY A 321 2.12 4.37 -19.85
C GLY A 321 1.25 4.54 -18.61
N VAL A 322 0.26 5.40 -18.71
CA VAL A 322 -0.73 5.70 -17.66
C VAL A 322 -2.13 5.72 -18.24
N TRP A 323 -3.14 5.61 -17.38
CA TRP A 323 -4.54 5.73 -17.79
C TRP A 323 -5.31 6.66 -16.84
N ARG A 324 -6.40 7.22 -17.33
CA ARG A 324 -7.37 7.96 -16.52
C ARG A 324 -8.80 7.69 -17.00
N GLN A 325 -9.74 7.78 -16.08
CA GLN A 325 -11.16 7.79 -16.40
C GLN A 325 -11.54 9.16 -16.96
N VAL A 326 -12.23 9.16 -18.07
CA VAL A 326 -12.86 10.35 -18.69
C VAL A 326 -14.35 10.06 -18.95
N ASP A 327 -15.14 11.07 -19.28
CA ASP A 327 -16.59 10.93 -19.43
C ASP A 327 -16.99 9.84 -20.46
N THR A 328 -16.16 9.64 -21.48
CA THR A 328 -16.43 8.71 -22.58
C THR A 328 -15.79 7.34 -22.43
N GLY A 329 -15.04 7.08 -21.36
CA GLY A 329 -14.35 5.80 -21.14
C GLY A 329 -13.02 5.95 -20.44
N ILE A 330 -12.06 5.10 -20.79
CA ILE A 330 -10.70 5.15 -20.27
C ILE A 330 -9.77 5.70 -21.33
N GLU A 331 -9.13 6.83 -21.03
CA GLU A 331 -8.04 7.38 -21.83
C GLU A 331 -6.71 6.75 -21.38
N ALA A 332 -5.98 6.19 -22.31
CA ALA A 332 -4.67 5.59 -22.08
C ALA A 332 -3.59 6.35 -22.86
N THR A 333 -2.56 6.82 -22.14
CA THR A 333 -1.40 7.54 -22.69
C THR A 333 -0.18 6.65 -22.58
N ALA A 334 0.35 6.18 -23.71
CA ALA A 334 1.57 5.40 -23.80
C ALA A 334 2.81 6.31 -23.88
N PHE A 335 3.90 5.90 -23.24
CA PHE A 335 5.18 6.62 -23.24
C PHE A 335 6.07 6.26 -24.44
N HIS A 336 5.69 5.24 -25.21
CA HIS A 336 6.29 4.83 -26.48
C HIS A 336 5.21 4.18 -27.35
N THR A 337 5.48 4.05 -28.63
CA THR A 337 4.55 3.40 -29.59
C THR A 337 4.30 1.95 -29.20
N LEU A 338 3.02 1.55 -29.11
CA LEU A 338 2.62 0.19 -28.81
C LEU A 338 2.04 -0.48 -30.07
N PRO A 339 2.27 -1.79 -30.26
CA PRO A 339 1.61 -2.56 -31.33
C PRO A 339 0.08 -2.54 -31.19
N ASP A 340 -0.65 -2.55 -32.32
CA ASP A 340 -2.12 -2.57 -32.32
C ASP A 340 -2.69 -3.75 -31.50
N ALA A 341 -2.10 -4.94 -31.62
CA ALA A 341 -2.51 -6.09 -30.80
C ALA A 341 -2.34 -5.86 -29.27
N THR A 342 -1.51 -4.91 -28.83
CA THR A 342 -1.41 -4.50 -27.43
C THR A 342 -2.54 -3.56 -27.07
N TRP A 343 -2.88 -2.63 -27.96
CA TRP A 343 -4.03 -1.74 -27.79
C TRP A 343 -5.35 -2.51 -27.75
N ASP A 344 -5.51 -3.56 -28.57
CA ASP A 344 -6.69 -4.44 -28.52
C ASP A 344 -6.84 -5.09 -27.13
N ARG A 345 -5.74 -5.57 -26.55
CA ARG A 345 -5.72 -6.16 -25.21
C ARG A 345 -6.02 -5.12 -24.12
N LEU A 346 -5.43 -3.93 -24.20
CA LEU A 346 -5.75 -2.83 -23.28
C LEU A 346 -7.20 -2.41 -23.39
N SER A 347 -7.78 -2.38 -24.60
CA SER A 347 -9.21 -2.08 -24.81
C SER A 347 -10.13 -3.13 -24.20
N ALA A 348 -9.76 -4.40 -24.23
CA ALA A 348 -10.50 -5.46 -23.55
C ALA A 348 -10.48 -5.29 -22.01
N GLU A 349 -9.32 -4.98 -21.44
CA GLU A 349 -9.17 -4.66 -20.01
C GLU A 349 -9.96 -3.39 -19.66
N ALA A 350 -9.92 -2.34 -20.48
CA ALA A 350 -10.62 -1.09 -20.26
C ALA A 350 -12.14 -1.27 -20.21
N ARG A 351 -12.73 -2.07 -21.11
CA ARG A 351 -14.15 -2.40 -21.06
C ARG A 351 -14.56 -3.06 -19.74
N SER A 352 -13.75 -4.02 -19.26
CA SER A 352 -13.99 -4.70 -18.00
C SER A 352 -13.82 -3.75 -16.79
N LEU A 353 -12.84 -2.85 -16.82
CA LEU A 353 -12.64 -1.85 -15.77
C LEU A 353 -13.77 -0.80 -15.77
N THR A 354 -14.20 -0.35 -16.94
CA THR A 354 -15.33 0.58 -17.07
C THR A 354 -16.61 0.00 -16.46
N ALA A 355 -16.88 -1.29 -16.66
CA ALA A 355 -18.01 -1.96 -16.02
C ALA A 355 -17.92 -1.94 -14.48
N LEU A 356 -16.74 -2.21 -13.91
CA LEU A 356 -16.51 -2.11 -12.46
C LEU A 356 -16.73 -0.66 -11.94
N LEU A 357 -16.27 0.34 -12.70
CA LEU A 357 -16.33 1.75 -12.29
C LEU A 357 -17.73 2.34 -12.43
N ALA A 358 -18.48 1.97 -13.46
CA ALA A 358 -19.80 2.50 -13.77
C ALA A 358 -20.79 2.38 -12.61
N ASP A 359 -20.77 1.24 -11.91
CA ASP A 359 -21.65 0.96 -10.79
C ASP A 359 -21.19 1.64 -9.48
N ARG A 360 -20.00 2.28 -9.47
CA ARG A 360 -19.40 2.80 -8.23
C ARG A 360 -18.97 4.27 -8.33
N ASP A 361 -18.01 4.56 -9.19
CA ASP A 361 -17.38 5.89 -9.25
C ASP A 361 -16.87 6.16 -10.66
N PRO A 362 -17.68 6.77 -11.52
CA PRO A 362 -17.30 7.10 -12.89
C PRO A 362 -16.22 8.20 -12.98
N ALA A 363 -15.85 8.82 -11.86
CA ALA A 363 -14.83 9.87 -11.79
C ALA A 363 -13.59 9.43 -10.98
N VAL A 364 -13.34 8.12 -10.90
CA VAL A 364 -12.20 7.57 -10.13
C VAL A 364 -10.88 8.28 -10.47
N TYR A 365 -10.13 8.64 -9.44
CA TYR A 365 -8.86 9.37 -9.55
C TYR A 365 -8.92 10.77 -10.18
N GLY A 366 -10.10 11.35 -10.45
CA GLY A 366 -10.29 12.62 -11.17
C GLY A 366 -9.47 13.79 -10.62
N ARG A 367 -9.29 13.88 -9.30
CA ARG A 367 -8.47 14.94 -8.67
C ARG A 367 -7.00 14.92 -9.06
N TYR A 368 -6.49 13.82 -9.65
CA TYR A 368 -5.11 13.65 -10.07
C TYR A 368 -4.87 13.92 -11.56
N HIS A 369 -5.92 14.22 -12.33
CA HIS A 369 -5.85 14.46 -13.78
C HIS A 369 -4.93 15.62 -14.15
N HIS A 370 -4.67 16.56 -13.25
CA HIS A 370 -3.70 17.65 -13.46
C HIS A 370 -2.28 17.16 -13.78
N TRP A 371 -1.93 15.91 -13.41
CA TRP A 371 -0.63 15.34 -13.73
C TRP A 371 -0.45 15.01 -15.22
N TRP A 372 -1.55 14.85 -15.97
CA TRP A 372 -1.48 14.53 -17.41
C TRP A 372 -0.93 15.68 -18.26
N ALA A 373 -1.08 16.92 -17.86
CA ALA A 373 -0.60 18.09 -18.60
C ALA A 373 0.94 18.14 -18.80
N GLY A 374 1.71 17.33 -18.09
CA GLY A 374 3.19 17.31 -18.19
C GLY A 374 3.75 15.94 -18.58
N LEU A 375 2.92 15.05 -19.10
CA LEU A 375 3.39 13.73 -19.55
C LEU A 375 3.85 13.77 -21.02
N PRO A 376 4.90 13.04 -21.40
CA PRO A 376 5.21 12.82 -22.79
C PRO A 376 4.12 11.95 -23.42
N GLU A 377 3.62 12.39 -24.56
CA GLU A 377 2.62 11.66 -25.33
C GLU A 377 3.27 11.08 -26.58
N ALA A 378 3.62 9.79 -26.57
CA ALA A 378 3.97 9.10 -27.80
C ALA A 378 2.68 8.70 -28.56
N GLU A 379 1.68 8.24 -27.81
CA GLU A 379 0.39 7.84 -28.35
C GLU A 379 -0.68 7.87 -27.25
N THR A 380 -1.85 8.45 -27.53
CA THR A 380 -3.00 8.44 -26.64
C THR A 380 -4.21 7.87 -27.37
N ARG A 381 -4.91 6.92 -26.73
CA ARG A 381 -6.15 6.33 -27.25
C ARG A 381 -7.26 6.36 -26.19
N LEU A 382 -8.48 6.56 -26.64
CA LEU A 382 -9.68 6.28 -25.87
C LEU A 382 -10.01 4.79 -26.06
N LEU A 383 -10.13 4.04 -24.95
CA LEU A 383 -10.30 2.59 -24.93
C LEU A 383 -11.74 2.21 -24.58
#